data_50c93e9b43c7c4d57f23dbb9294117e2
#
_entry.id   50c93e9b43c7c4d57f23dbb9294117e2
#
_cell.length_a   1.000
_cell.length_b   1.000
_cell.length_c   1.000
_cell.angle_alpha   90.00
_cell.angle_beta   90.00
_cell.angle_gamma   90.00
#
_symmetry.space_group_name_H-M   'P 1'
#
loop_
_entity.id
_entity.type
_entity.pdbx_description
1 polymer ?
#
loop_
_entity_poly.entity_id
_entity_poly.type
_entity_poly.pdbx_seq_one_letter_code
_entity_poly.pdbx_strand_id
1 'polypeptide(L)'
;LFRSLDKNEALRYMGHRGEDIDEQLDKLITKCEKEVLRCVKPRFVYKVCDISREEKGILVKDTNLFLTGNSIKKHLDGCDKAVLMAVTISADADRLIRIAQIRDMAEAVVIDSLCSVAVEQACDRAELIIKEENPGYYQTFRFGLGYGDLPISLQGQFLHVLNAPKQIGLNVSSTDMLTPTK
;
A
#
# COMPACT_ATOMS: atom_id res chain seq x y z
N LEU A 1 4.94 -1.47 16.11
CA LEU A 1 5.13 -0.61 14.95
C LEU A 1 4.16 0.57 14.96
N PHE A 2 2.86 0.34 15.11
CA PHE A 2 1.88 1.41 15.32
C PHE A 2 1.47 1.45 16.79
N ARG A 3 1.37 2.66 17.36
CA ARG A 3 0.76 2.86 18.70
C ARG A 3 -0.73 3.17 18.57
N SER A 4 -1.14 3.75 17.44
CA SER A 4 -2.52 4.08 17.10
C SER A 4 -2.68 4.20 15.58
N LEU A 5 -3.90 4.11 15.10
CA LEU A 5 -4.28 4.37 13.72
C LEU A 5 -4.93 5.76 13.62
N ASP A 6 -4.77 6.42 12.47
CA ASP A 6 -5.40 7.72 12.24
C ASP A 6 -6.93 7.54 12.08
N LYS A 7 -7.66 7.96 13.11
CA LYS A 7 -9.11 7.84 13.17
C LYS A 7 -9.81 8.72 12.12
N ASN A 8 -9.27 9.91 11.87
CA ASN A 8 -9.88 10.83 10.88
C ASN A 8 -9.75 10.24 9.48
N GLU A 9 -8.62 9.63 9.18
CA GLU A 9 -8.41 8.95 7.92
C GLU A 9 -9.31 7.71 7.78
N ALA A 10 -9.51 6.94 8.85
CA ALA A 10 -10.46 5.83 8.86
C ALA A 10 -11.89 6.30 8.61
N LEU A 11 -12.32 7.39 9.24
CA LEU A 11 -13.62 8.03 9.00
C LEU A 11 -13.77 8.47 7.53
N ARG A 12 -12.72 9.04 6.95
CA ARG A 12 -12.70 9.40 5.53
C ARG A 12 -12.91 8.19 4.61
N TYR A 13 -12.26 7.06 4.90
CA TYR A 13 -12.47 5.80 4.15
C TYR A 13 -13.89 5.25 4.30
N MET A 14 -14.53 5.47 5.44
CA MET A 14 -15.94 5.12 5.65
C MET A 14 -16.92 6.09 4.97
N GLY A 15 -16.42 7.16 4.31
CA GLY A 15 -17.24 8.17 3.63
C GLY A 15 -17.78 9.27 4.57
N HIS A 16 -17.28 9.35 5.79
CA HIS A 16 -17.66 10.40 6.74
C HIS A 16 -17.09 11.76 6.30
N ARG A 17 -17.91 12.82 6.35
CA ARG A 17 -17.56 14.15 5.81
C ARG A 17 -17.61 15.26 6.86
N GLY A 18 -16.85 15.08 7.96
CA GLY A 18 -16.60 16.17 8.91
C GLY A 18 -17.76 16.51 9.85
N GLU A 19 -18.75 15.63 9.99
CA GLU A 19 -19.78 15.71 11.02
C GLU A 19 -19.26 15.12 12.33
N ASP A 20 -19.85 15.51 13.46
CA ASP A 20 -19.56 14.87 14.73
C ASP A 20 -20.04 13.42 14.69
N ILE A 21 -19.18 12.49 15.12
CA ILE A 21 -19.54 11.08 15.25
C ILE A 21 -20.30 10.84 16.54
N ASP A 22 -21.29 9.97 16.48
CA ASP A 22 -21.99 9.57 17.69
C ASP A 22 -21.11 8.69 18.61
N GLU A 23 -21.50 8.60 19.86
CA GLU A 23 -20.78 7.84 20.89
C GLU A 23 -20.71 6.33 20.56
N GLN A 24 -21.69 5.79 19.83
CA GLN A 24 -21.73 4.37 19.46
C GLN A 24 -20.67 4.07 18.39
N LEU A 25 -20.58 4.91 17.37
CA LEU A 25 -19.56 4.78 16.32
C LEU A 25 -18.15 4.98 16.90
N ASP A 26 -17.97 5.93 17.81
CA ASP A 26 -16.68 6.15 18.48
C ASP A 26 -16.20 4.92 19.26
N LYS A 27 -17.11 4.32 20.03
CA LYS A 27 -16.83 3.07 20.77
C LYS A 27 -16.51 1.91 19.82
N LEU A 28 -17.25 1.80 18.71
CA LEU A 28 -17.03 0.77 17.70
C LEU A 28 -15.65 0.90 17.07
N ILE A 29 -15.27 2.10 16.62
CA ILE A 29 -13.94 2.37 16.05
C ILE A 29 -12.86 2.02 17.06
N THR A 30 -12.98 2.46 18.32
CA THR A 30 -12.00 2.18 19.37
C THR A 30 -11.85 0.69 19.66
N LYS A 31 -12.96 -0.07 19.63
CA LYS A 31 -12.95 -1.54 19.77
C LYS A 31 -12.22 -2.18 18.60
N CYS A 32 -12.60 -1.84 17.37
CA CYS A 32 -12.04 -2.40 16.14
C CYS A 32 -10.56 -2.05 15.97
N GLU A 33 -10.13 -0.85 16.34
CA GLU A 33 -8.73 -0.44 16.31
C GLU A 33 -7.85 -1.37 17.15
N LYS A 34 -8.31 -1.74 18.36
CA LYS A 34 -7.56 -2.69 19.22
C LYS A 34 -7.42 -4.07 18.57
N GLU A 35 -8.46 -4.54 17.87
CA GLU A 35 -8.41 -5.80 17.15
C GLU A 35 -7.42 -5.73 15.97
N VAL A 36 -7.48 -4.66 15.17
CA VAL A 36 -6.56 -4.44 14.05
C VAL A 36 -5.12 -4.34 14.53
N LEU A 37 -4.82 -3.52 15.54
CA LEU A 37 -3.46 -3.34 16.08
C LEU A 37 -2.83 -4.63 16.61
N ARG A 38 -3.65 -5.57 17.11
CA ARG A 38 -3.18 -6.91 17.55
C ARG A 38 -2.91 -7.86 16.38
N CYS A 39 -3.61 -7.65 15.27
CA CYS A 39 -3.62 -8.55 14.13
C CYS A 39 -2.54 -8.21 13.10
N VAL A 40 -2.34 -6.93 12.81
CA VAL A 40 -1.47 -6.46 11.72
C VAL A 40 0.01 -6.74 11.99
N LYS A 41 0.72 -7.17 10.95
CA LYS A 41 2.16 -7.44 10.95
C LYS A 41 2.77 -6.77 9.72
N PRO A 42 3.01 -5.44 9.76
CA PRO A 42 3.54 -4.72 8.63
C PRO A 42 4.89 -5.25 8.18
N ARG A 43 5.02 -5.45 6.87
CA ARG A 43 6.26 -5.83 6.19
C ARG A 43 6.38 -5.03 4.92
N PHE A 44 7.58 -4.69 4.54
CA PHE A 44 7.86 -4.05 3.27
C PHE A 44 9.14 -4.57 2.66
N VAL A 45 9.26 -4.42 1.37
CA VAL A 45 10.47 -4.62 0.60
C VAL A 45 10.58 -3.49 -0.42
N TYR A 46 11.81 -3.02 -0.66
CA TYR A 46 12.05 -2.02 -1.69
C TYR A 46 13.35 -2.29 -2.44
N LYS A 47 13.49 -1.67 -3.60
CA LYS A 47 14.69 -1.68 -4.41
C LYS A 47 14.85 -0.32 -5.10
N VAL A 48 16.02 0.29 -4.96
CA VAL A 48 16.40 1.49 -5.71
C VAL A 48 16.99 1.04 -7.03
N CYS A 49 16.45 1.52 -8.13
CA CYS A 49 16.86 1.14 -9.48
C CYS A 49 17.17 2.38 -10.31
N ASP A 50 18.21 2.32 -11.12
CA ASP A 50 18.40 3.28 -12.20
C ASP A 50 17.31 3.08 -13.26
N ILE A 51 16.90 4.16 -13.91
CA ILE A 51 15.89 4.11 -14.94
C ILE A 51 16.42 4.70 -16.27
N SER A 52 15.85 4.27 -17.39
CA SER A 52 16.02 4.96 -18.66
C SER A 52 14.67 5.29 -19.27
N ARG A 53 14.61 6.47 -19.90
CA ARG A 53 13.41 6.95 -20.58
C ARG A 53 13.43 6.43 -22.00
N GLU A 54 12.35 5.73 -22.35
CA GLU A 54 12.13 5.20 -23.68
C GLU A 54 10.92 5.89 -24.31
N GLU A 55 10.74 5.73 -25.62
CA GLU A 55 9.61 6.34 -26.33
C GLU A 55 8.25 5.97 -25.71
N LYS A 56 8.06 4.69 -25.33
CA LYS A 56 6.78 4.16 -24.85
C LYS A 56 6.67 4.02 -23.32
N GLY A 57 7.70 4.40 -22.55
CA GLY A 57 7.68 4.22 -21.10
C GLY A 57 9.02 4.39 -20.42
N ILE A 58 9.16 3.79 -19.26
CA ILE A 58 10.36 3.83 -18.43
C ILE A 58 10.89 2.39 -18.27
N LEU A 59 12.10 2.16 -18.69
CA LEU A 59 12.81 0.90 -18.42
C LEU A 59 13.46 0.97 -17.04
N VAL A 60 13.18 0.01 -16.19
CA VAL A 60 13.89 -0.18 -14.92
C VAL A 60 15.13 -1.02 -15.21
N LYS A 61 16.31 -0.38 -15.13
CA LYS A 61 17.58 -1.00 -15.52
C LYS A 61 17.89 -2.24 -14.68
N ASP A 62 18.61 -3.17 -15.27
CA ASP A 62 18.97 -4.46 -14.68
C ASP A 62 17.77 -5.34 -14.29
N THR A 63 16.62 -5.09 -14.94
CA THR A 63 15.39 -5.87 -14.78
C THR A 63 14.66 -6.02 -16.12
N ASN A 64 13.64 -6.89 -16.14
CA ASN A 64 12.73 -6.99 -17.28
C ASN A 64 11.49 -6.09 -17.12
N LEU A 65 11.46 -5.20 -16.12
CA LEU A 65 10.32 -4.35 -15.83
C LEU A 65 10.33 -3.11 -16.71
N PHE A 66 9.29 -2.98 -17.52
CA PHE A 66 9.05 -1.81 -18.36
C PHE A 66 7.73 -1.17 -17.99
N LEU A 67 7.80 0.02 -17.38
CA LEU A 67 6.65 0.79 -16.92
C LEU A 67 6.09 1.59 -18.09
N THR A 68 4.97 1.16 -18.65
CA THR A 68 4.31 1.79 -19.80
C THR A 68 3.33 2.86 -19.37
N GLY A 69 3.13 3.86 -20.20
CA GLY A 69 2.13 4.91 -20.00
C GLY A 69 2.71 6.32 -19.86
N ASN A 70 1.89 7.31 -20.18
CA ASN A 70 2.27 8.72 -20.10
C ASN A 70 2.28 9.24 -18.65
N SER A 71 1.39 8.72 -17.82
CA SER A 71 1.28 9.11 -16.41
C SER A 71 2.58 8.82 -15.66
N ILE A 72 3.15 7.62 -15.82
CA ILE A 72 4.41 7.24 -15.16
C ILE A 72 5.59 8.00 -15.76
N LYS A 73 5.61 8.26 -17.08
CA LYS A 73 6.65 9.09 -17.70
C LYS A 73 6.67 10.50 -17.12
N LYS A 74 5.48 11.10 -16.97
CA LYS A 74 5.31 12.44 -16.37
C LYS A 74 5.70 12.41 -14.88
N HIS A 75 5.31 11.37 -14.15
CA HIS A 75 5.61 11.21 -12.72
C HIS A 75 7.11 11.13 -12.44
N LEU A 76 7.85 10.40 -13.29
CA LEU A 76 9.30 10.21 -13.17
C LEU A 76 10.10 11.22 -14.01
N ASP A 77 9.47 12.30 -14.49
CA ASP A 77 10.20 13.32 -15.22
C ASP A 77 11.24 14.00 -14.31
N GLY A 78 12.47 14.15 -14.84
CA GLY A 78 13.60 14.67 -14.06
C GLY A 78 14.21 13.68 -13.06
N CYS A 79 13.66 12.46 -12.88
CA CYS A 79 14.23 11.45 -11.99
C CYS A 79 15.26 10.58 -12.71
N ASP A 80 16.38 10.27 -12.06
CA ASP A 80 17.41 9.34 -12.56
C ASP A 80 17.20 7.92 -12.01
N LYS A 81 16.48 7.81 -10.90
CA LYS A 81 16.20 6.56 -10.21
C LYS A 81 14.71 6.42 -9.91
N ALA A 82 14.27 5.19 -9.79
CA ALA A 82 12.97 4.85 -9.21
C ALA A 82 13.16 3.93 -8.02
N VAL A 83 12.36 4.16 -6.99
CA VAL A 83 12.23 3.22 -5.86
C VAL A 83 11.01 2.36 -6.11
N LEU A 84 11.23 1.07 -6.33
CA LEU A 84 10.16 0.09 -6.33
C LEU A 84 9.90 -0.31 -4.86
N MET A 85 8.66 -0.27 -4.42
CA MET A 85 8.29 -0.61 -3.04
C MET A 85 7.02 -1.46 -3.02
N ALA A 86 7.01 -2.47 -2.17
CA ALA A 86 5.83 -3.26 -1.87
C ALA A 86 5.65 -3.37 -0.35
N VAL A 87 4.42 -3.22 0.11
CA VAL A 87 4.05 -3.20 1.52
C VAL A 87 2.85 -4.11 1.75
N THR A 88 2.79 -4.78 2.88
CA THR A 88 1.61 -5.53 3.34
C THR A 88 1.52 -5.47 4.86
N ILE A 89 0.31 -5.58 5.39
CA ILE A 89 0.07 -5.73 6.83
C ILE A 89 -0.27 -7.18 7.22
N SER A 90 -0.08 -8.11 6.30
CA SER A 90 -0.25 -9.57 6.42
C SER A 90 -1.66 -10.11 6.12
N ALA A 91 -1.71 -11.40 5.80
CA ALA A 91 -2.96 -12.13 5.56
C ALA A 91 -3.88 -12.22 6.80
N ASP A 92 -3.36 -11.96 7.99
CA ASP A 92 -4.16 -11.91 9.21
C ASP A 92 -5.19 -10.76 9.16
N ALA A 93 -4.85 -9.63 8.50
CA ALA A 93 -5.77 -8.54 8.27
C ALA A 93 -6.96 -8.95 7.37
N ASP A 94 -6.69 -9.61 6.24
CA ASP A 94 -7.73 -10.12 5.34
C ASP A 94 -8.64 -11.13 6.06
N ARG A 95 -8.05 -11.97 6.91
CA ARG A 95 -8.80 -12.94 7.72
C ARG A 95 -9.68 -12.24 8.76
N LEU A 96 -9.18 -11.19 9.42
CA LEU A 96 -9.95 -10.41 10.37
C LEU A 96 -11.16 -9.76 9.70
N ILE A 97 -10.97 -9.14 8.52
CA ILE A 97 -12.06 -8.55 7.74
C ILE A 97 -13.12 -9.61 7.40
N ARG A 98 -12.72 -10.80 6.89
CA ARG A 98 -13.67 -11.87 6.58
C ARG A 98 -14.45 -12.37 7.80
N ILE A 99 -13.82 -12.49 8.95
CA ILE A 99 -14.49 -12.88 10.20
C ILE A 99 -15.50 -11.80 10.60
N ALA A 100 -15.13 -10.52 10.51
CA ALA A 100 -16.03 -9.42 10.82
C ALA A 100 -17.24 -9.39 9.86
N GLN A 101 -17.06 -9.65 8.58
CA GLN A 101 -18.17 -9.73 7.59
C GLN A 101 -19.23 -10.78 7.95
N ILE A 102 -18.83 -11.87 8.61
CA ILE A 102 -19.77 -12.91 9.05
C ILE A 102 -20.45 -12.50 10.36
N ARG A 103 -19.75 -11.77 11.23
CA ARG A 103 -20.19 -11.42 12.57
C ARG A 103 -21.10 -10.18 12.58
N ASP A 104 -20.64 -9.10 11.95
CA ASP A 104 -21.31 -7.80 11.88
C ASP A 104 -20.74 -6.97 10.73
N MET A 105 -21.61 -6.53 9.82
CA MET A 105 -21.18 -5.75 8.65
C MET A 105 -20.68 -4.35 9.03
N ALA A 106 -21.21 -3.73 10.08
CA ALA A 106 -20.70 -2.44 10.55
C ALA A 106 -19.27 -2.58 11.10
N GLU A 107 -18.99 -3.61 11.89
CA GLU A 107 -17.63 -3.95 12.32
C GLU A 107 -16.72 -4.20 11.12
N ALA A 108 -17.20 -4.90 10.10
CA ALA A 108 -16.40 -5.22 8.91
C ALA A 108 -15.96 -3.96 8.14
N VAL A 109 -16.86 -3.00 7.96
CA VAL A 109 -16.55 -1.72 7.29
C VAL A 109 -15.52 -0.92 8.10
N VAL A 110 -15.69 -0.85 9.42
CA VAL A 110 -14.72 -0.16 10.29
C VAL A 110 -13.36 -0.83 10.26
N ILE A 111 -13.31 -2.17 10.36
CA ILE A 111 -12.06 -2.95 10.34
C ILE A 111 -11.36 -2.80 8.99
N ASP A 112 -12.09 -2.87 7.87
CA ASP A 112 -11.51 -2.70 6.53
C ASP A 112 -10.89 -1.30 6.35
N SER A 113 -11.60 -0.26 6.81
CA SER A 113 -11.11 1.12 6.79
C SER A 113 -9.87 1.31 7.66
N LEU A 114 -9.86 0.76 8.88
CA LEU A 114 -8.69 0.79 9.76
C LEU A 114 -7.50 0.00 9.19
N CYS A 115 -7.75 -1.13 8.52
CA CYS A 115 -6.69 -1.87 7.81
C CYS A 115 -6.12 -1.05 6.64
N SER A 116 -6.96 -0.29 5.93
CA SER A 116 -6.48 0.62 4.87
C SER A 116 -5.57 1.72 5.45
N VAL A 117 -5.97 2.33 6.57
CA VAL A 117 -5.11 3.28 7.29
C VAL A 117 -3.79 2.63 7.73
N ALA A 118 -3.84 1.40 8.24
CA ALA A 118 -2.63 0.70 8.67
C ALA A 118 -1.66 0.44 7.50
N VAL A 119 -2.16 0.12 6.31
CA VAL A 119 -1.32 -0.01 5.10
C VAL A 119 -0.67 1.33 4.74
N GLU A 120 -1.44 2.42 4.72
CA GLU A 120 -0.90 3.74 4.39
C GLU A 120 0.18 4.18 5.41
N GLN A 121 -0.07 4.02 6.71
CA GLN A 121 0.93 4.31 7.73
C GLN A 121 2.18 3.40 7.61
N ALA A 122 2.02 2.15 7.16
CA ALA A 122 3.15 1.27 6.87
C ALA A 122 3.96 1.78 5.67
N CYS A 123 3.28 2.26 4.61
CA CYS A 123 3.92 2.88 3.46
C CYS A 123 4.69 4.14 3.85
N ASP A 124 4.08 5.03 4.65
CA ASP A 124 4.74 6.24 5.14
C ASP A 124 6.00 5.91 5.94
N ARG A 125 5.92 4.88 6.79
CA ARG A 125 7.10 4.44 7.56
C ARG A 125 8.18 3.86 6.66
N ALA A 126 7.80 3.09 5.63
CA ALA A 126 8.76 2.57 4.66
C ALA A 126 9.45 3.71 3.90
N GLU A 127 8.71 4.74 3.46
CA GLU A 127 9.28 5.92 2.80
C GLU A 127 10.29 6.67 3.67
N LEU A 128 10.01 6.82 4.97
CA LEU A 128 10.94 7.44 5.89
C LEU A 128 12.25 6.65 5.98
N ILE A 129 12.18 5.31 6.08
CA ILE A 129 13.35 4.44 6.12
C ILE A 129 14.12 4.54 4.81
N ILE A 130 13.44 4.47 3.66
CA ILE A 130 14.06 4.60 2.34
C ILE A 130 14.80 5.94 2.22
N LYS A 131 14.19 7.02 2.70
CA LYS A 131 14.81 8.35 2.70
C LYS A 131 16.05 8.42 3.58
N GLU A 132 16.01 7.83 4.77
CA GLU A 132 17.15 7.76 5.70
C GLU A 132 18.31 6.94 5.10
N GLU A 133 18.02 5.85 4.40
CA GLU A 133 19.01 4.97 3.79
C GLU A 133 19.57 5.49 2.46
N ASN A 134 18.94 6.50 1.86
CA ASN A 134 19.35 7.10 0.58
C ASN A 134 19.53 8.63 0.71
N PRO A 135 20.49 9.09 1.50
CA PRO A 135 20.73 10.52 1.70
C PRO A 135 21.15 11.20 0.38
N GLY A 136 20.70 12.42 0.18
CA GLY A 136 21.02 13.21 -1.02
C GLY A 136 20.01 13.06 -2.17
N TYR A 137 19.01 12.22 -2.03
CA TYR A 137 17.89 12.12 -2.97
C TYR A 137 16.62 12.76 -2.41
N TYR A 138 15.83 13.39 -3.30
CA TYR A 138 14.48 13.85 -3.01
C TYR A 138 13.48 12.84 -3.58
N GLN A 139 12.51 12.45 -2.76
CA GLN A 139 11.46 11.52 -3.18
C GLN A 139 10.26 12.29 -3.75
N THR A 140 9.68 11.77 -4.82
CA THR A 140 8.34 12.14 -5.29
C THR A 140 7.28 11.47 -4.41
N PHE A 141 6.00 11.79 -4.61
CA PHE A 141 4.91 11.03 -3.98
C PHE A 141 4.79 9.62 -4.58
N ARG A 142 4.14 8.70 -3.87
CA ARG A 142 3.89 7.34 -4.36
C ARG A 142 3.02 7.32 -5.61
N PHE A 143 3.36 6.46 -6.56
CA PHE A 143 2.57 6.22 -7.75
C PHE A 143 2.34 4.71 -7.90
N GLY A 144 1.09 4.26 -7.87
CA GLY A 144 0.76 2.84 -7.86
C GLY A 144 0.45 2.28 -9.25
N LEU A 145 0.70 1.00 -9.43
CA LEU A 145 0.21 0.24 -10.58
C LEU A 145 -1.33 0.28 -10.63
N GLY A 146 -1.90 0.46 -11.80
CA GLY A 146 -3.33 0.66 -11.99
C GLY A 146 -3.79 2.12 -11.92
N TYR A 147 -2.92 3.08 -11.56
CA TYR A 147 -3.25 4.49 -11.61
C TYR A 147 -2.94 5.11 -12.98
N GLY A 148 -3.80 6.03 -13.41
CA GLY A 148 -3.71 6.66 -14.73
C GLY A 148 -3.72 5.61 -15.84
N ASP A 149 -2.71 5.64 -16.70
CA ASP A 149 -2.50 4.68 -17.79
C ASP A 149 -1.39 3.66 -17.51
N LEU A 150 -0.89 3.55 -16.25
CA LEU A 150 0.05 2.53 -15.84
C LEU A 150 -0.68 1.20 -15.58
N PRO A 151 -0.43 0.13 -16.40
CA PRO A 151 -1.24 -1.08 -16.31
C PRO A 151 -1.08 -1.84 -15.00
N ILE A 152 -2.20 -2.28 -14.41
CA ILE A 152 -2.20 -3.15 -13.23
C ILE A 152 -1.59 -4.52 -13.51
N SER A 153 -1.65 -5.01 -14.76
CA SER A 153 -1.06 -6.28 -15.19
C SER A 153 0.46 -6.37 -15.01
N LEU A 154 1.13 -5.25 -14.76
CA LEU A 154 2.56 -5.23 -14.42
C LEU A 154 2.83 -5.68 -12.98
N GLN A 155 1.82 -5.87 -12.12
CA GLN A 155 2.02 -6.24 -10.71
C GLN A 155 2.84 -7.52 -10.54
N GLY A 156 2.62 -8.53 -11.39
CA GLY A 156 3.37 -9.79 -11.34
C GLY A 156 4.87 -9.59 -11.55
N GLN A 157 5.25 -8.84 -12.59
CA GLN A 157 6.66 -8.51 -12.86
C GLN A 157 7.24 -7.62 -11.76
N PHE A 158 6.49 -6.64 -11.28
CA PHE A 158 6.89 -5.72 -10.23
C PHE A 158 7.24 -6.48 -8.94
N LEU A 159 6.34 -7.35 -8.47
CA LEU A 159 6.58 -8.16 -7.28
C LEU A 159 7.74 -9.16 -7.48
N HIS A 160 7.94 -9.66 -8.69
CA HIS A 160 9.07 -10.53 -9.02
C HIS A 160 10.41 -9.80 -8.89
N VAL A 161 10.53 -8.59 -9.42
CA VAL A 161 11.74 -7.74 -9.30
C VAL A 161 12.10 -7.48 -7.84
N LEU A 162 11.10 -7.34 -6.97
CA LEU A 162 11.25 -7.16 -5.53
C LEU A 162 11.45 -8.48 -4.76
N ASN A 163 11.24 -9.62 -5.41
CA ASN A 163 11.15 -10.92 -4.72
C ASN A 163 10.15 -10.90 -3.54
N ALA A 164 9.07 -10.12 -3.69
CA ALA A 164 8.10 -9.85 -2.65
C ALA A 164 7.40 -11.11 -2.10
N PRO A 165 7.06 -12.13 -2.92
CA PRO A 165 6.48 -13.37 -2.42
C PRO A 165 7.34 -14.05 -1.36
N LYS A 166 8.65 -14.11 -1.57
CA LYS A 166 9.58 -14.75 -0.63
C LYS A 166 9.91 -13.86 0.56
N GLN A 167 10.04 -12.55 0.35
CA GLN A 167 10.49 -11.62 1.39
C GLN A 167 9.38 -11.23 2.36
N ILE A 168 8.18 -10.93 1.84
CA ILE A 168 7.08 -10.39 2.65
C ILE A 168 5.77 -11.18 2.51
N GLY A 169 5.74 -12.24 1.69
CA GLY A 169 4.56 -13.08 1.47
C GLY A 169 3.48 -12.43 0.60
N LEU A 170 3.83 -11.37 -0.13
CA LEU A 170 2.91 -10.66 -1.02
C LEU A 170 2.97 -11.23 -2.43
N ASN A 171 1.84 -11.74 -2.91
CA ASN A 171 1.67 -12.37 -4.21
C ASN A 171 0.67 -11.61 -5.07
N VAL A 172 0.53 -12.03 -6.32
CA VAL A 172 -0.51 -11.57 -7.24
C VAL A 172 -1.36 -12.77 -7.70
N SER A 173 -2.67 -12.57 -7.78
CA SER A 173 -3.61 -13.56 -8.29
C SER A 173 -3.59 -13.62 -9.83
N SER A 174 -4.29 -14.59 -10.41
CA SER A 174 -4.49 -14.67 -11.87
C SER A 174 -5.29 -13.50 -12.47
N THR A 175 -5.89 -12.68 -11.62
CA THR A 175 -6.64 -11.46 -11.99
C THR A 175 -5.88 -10.18 -11.64
N ASP A 176 -4.57 -10.26 -11.50
CA ASP A 176 -3.68 -9.15 -11.15
C ASP A 176 -4.00 -8.45 -9.80
N MET A 177 -4.70 -9.13 -8.89
CA MET A 177 -5.00 -8.59 -7.56
C MET A 177 -3.96 -9.07 -6.53
N LEU A 178 -3.57 -8.18 -5.63
CA LEU A 178 -2.63 -8.51 -4.55
C LEU A 178 -3.24 -9.51 -3.55
N THR A 179 -2.41 -10.40 -3.04
CA THR A 179 -2.74 -11.35 -1.97
C THR A 179 -1.56 -11.43 -1.00
N PRO A 180 -1.71 -10.99 0.26
CA PRO A 180 -2.90 -10.38 0.90
C PRO A 180 -3.36 -9.09 0.19
N THR A 181 -4.64 -8.71 0.41
CA THR A 181 -5.23 -7.49 -0.20
C THR A 181 -4.82 -6.21 0.53
N LYS A 182 -4.35 -6.36 1.77
CA LYS A 182 -3.89 -5.27 2.64
C LYS A 182 -2.42 -5.41 3.02
#